data_a7f74b81e2c7f63d0948192732ccdb84
#
_entry.id   a7f74b81e2c7f63d0948192732ccdb84
#
_cell.length_a   1.000
_cell.length_b   1.000
_cell.length_c   1.000
_cell.angle_alpha   90.00
_cell.angle_beta   90.00
_cell.angle_gamma   90.00
#
_symmetry.space_group_name_H-M   'P 1'
#
loop_
_entity.id
_entity.type
_entity.pdbx_description
1 polymer ?
#
loop_
_entity_poly.entity_id
_entity_poly.type
_entity_poly.pdbx_seq_one_letter_code
_entity_poly.pdbx_strand_id
1 'polypeptide(L)'
;MYQIKQPPCIIIGNNSCKNFKFKNKCLIITSPGTKNRRWLDHLDISNYYLFDKVEPNPSMETVIKIINQFSKMEITDVVGIGGGSSLDVAKYVAYKLKKKKILIPTTFGSGSEVTKISVLKVNGKKQSFHDDNLIADVAIVDSFFIQKSPDHIIKNSAID
;
A
#
# COMPACT_ATOMS: atom_id res chain seq x y z
N MET A 1 2.09 1.04 31.35
CA MET A 1 2.59 2.02 30.33
C MET A 1 2.30 1.43 28.96
N TYR A 2 1.62 2.14 28.07
CA TYR A 2 1.32 1.72 26.71
C TYR A 2 2.18 2.51 25.75
N GLN A 3 2.79 1.85 24.76
CA GLN A 3 3.56 2.48 23.71
C GLN A 3 2.86 2.28 22.37
N ILE A 4 2.54 3.36 21.67
CA ILE A 4 1.98 3.33 20.32
C ILE A 4 3.10 3.66 19.36
N LYS A 5 3.34 2.78 18.38
CA LYS A 5 4.25 3.03 17.25
C LYS A 5 3.43 3.30 16.00
N GLN A 6 3.77 4.35 15.29
CA GLN A 6 3.11 4.78 14.06
C GLN A 6 4.15 5.24 13.03
N PRO A 7 3.77 5.47 11.77
CA PRO A 7 4.67 6.01 10.76
C PRO A 7 5.34 7.30 11.26
N PRO A 8 6.64 7.48 11.06
CA PRO A 8 7.36 8.71 11.43
C PRO A 8 6.90 9.92 10.61
N CYS A 9 6.26 9.70 9.45
CA CYS A 9 5.72 10.75 8.61
C CYS A 9 4.31 10.38 8.16
N ILE A 10 3.33 11.22 8.50
CA ILE A 10 1.94 11.10 8.05
C ILE A 10 1.57 12.42 7.37
N ILE A 11 1.20 12.36 6.10
CA ILE A 11 0.80 13.50 5.28
C ILE A 11 -0.70 13.38 5.01
N ILE A 12 -1.46 14.40 5.37
CA ILE A 12 -2.92 14.41 5.18
C ILE A 12 -3.32 15.66 4.41
N GLY A 13 -4.08 15.50 3.33
CA GLY A 13 -4.61 16.63 2.60
C GLY A 13 -5.03 16.28 1.17
N ASN A 14 -5.74 17.20 0.54
CA ASN A 14 -6.13 17.06 -0.85
C ASN A 14 -4.93 17.26 -1.78
N ASN A 15 -4.78 16.42 -2.79
CA ASN A 15 -3.66 16.41 -3.72
C ASN A 15 -2.27 16.19 -3.06
N SER A 16 -2.22 15.60 -1.87
CA SER A 16 -0.97 15.33 -1.17
C SER A 16 -0.03 14.44 -1.99
N CYS A 17 -0.57 13.44 -2.70
CA CYS A 17 0.20 12.55 -3.55
C CYS A 17 0.78 13.25 -4.77
N LYS A 18 0.07 14.22 -5.34
CA LYS A 18 0.54 15.02 -6.48
C LYS A 18 1.70 15.94 -6.10
N ASN A 19 1.72 16.39 -4.85
CA ASN A 19 2.75 17.30 -4.33
C ASN A 19 3.93 16.55 -3.67
N PHE A 20 3.78 15.26 -3.40
CA PHE A 20 4.84 14.45 -2.81
C PHE A 20 5.90 14.06 -3.83
N LYS A 21 7.17 14.25 -3.50
CA LYS A 21 8.31 13.91 -4.38
C LYS A 21 8.71 12.45 -4.20
N PHE A 22 8.18 11.60 -5.09
CA PHE A 22 8.59 10.20 -5.17
C PHE A 22 9.99 10.09 -5.77
N LYS A 23 10.74 9.07 -5.34
CA LYS A 23 12.00 8.72 -5.99
C LYS A 23 11.75 7.96 -7.29
N ASN A 24 12.67 8.05 -8.23
CA ASN A 24 12.65 7.21 -9.42
C ASN A 24 12.91 5.73 -9.07
N LYS A 25 12.42 4.83 -9.92
CA LYS A 25 12.56 3.37 -9.76
C LYS A 25 11.85 2.82 -8.51
N CYS A 26 10.79 3.45 -8.05
CA CYS A 26 9.90 2.86 -7.03
C CYS A 26 9.22 1.61 -7.58
N LEU A 27 8.91 0.65 -6.71
CA LEU A 27 7.98 -0.44 -7.00
C LEU A 27 6.59 -0.05 -6.51
N ILE A 28 5.67 0.18 -7.44
CA ILE A 28 4.25 0.42 -7.11
C ILE A 28 3.53 -0.92 -7.04
N ILE A 29 2.84 -1.16 -5.93
CA ILE A 29 2.01 -2.35 -5.69
C ILE A 29 0.57 -1.91 -5.51
N THR A 30 -0.33 -2.44 -6.35
CA THR A 30 -1.73 -2.03 -6.38
C THR A 30 -2.65 -3.14 -6.90
N SER A 31 -3.95 -2.86 -6.88
CA SER A 31 -4.99 -3.73 -7.43
C SER A 31 -5.37 -3.33 -8.86
N PRO A 32 -6.00 -4.23 -9.64
CA PRO A 32 -6.54 -3.89 -10.96
C PRO A 32 -7.53 -2.72 -10.91
N GLY A 33 -8.34 -2.63 -9.85
CA GLY A 33 -9.31 -1.55 -9.69
C GLY A 33 -8.68 -0.16 -9.59
N THR A 34 -7.60 -0.02 -8.85
CA THR A 34 -6.85 1.24 -8.71
C THR A 34 -6.23 1.65 -10.05
N LYS A 35 -5.61 0.70 -10.76
CA LYS A 35 -5.03 0.94 -12.08
C LYS A 35 -6.09 1.36 -13.11
N ASN A 36 -7.21 0.64 -13.18
CA ASN A 36 -8.27 0.91 -14.14
C ASN A 36 -8.92 2.29 -13.94
N ARG A 37 -8.89 2.83 -12.73
CA ARG A 37 -9.33 4.20 -12.42
C ARG A 37 -8.30 5.24 -12.77
N ARG A 38 -7.13 4.84 -13.26
CA ARG A 38 -6.02 5.72 -13.60
C ARG A 38 -5.52 6.57 -12.41
N TRP A 39 -5.66 6.05 -11.20
CA TRP A 39 -5.24 6.76 -9.99
C TRP A 39 -3.73 6.90 -9.87
N LEU A 40 -2.96 6.08 -10.59
CA LEU A 40 -1.50 6.23 -10.66
C LEU A 40 -1.09 7.53 -11.36
N ASP A 41 -1.92 8.06 -12.26
CA ASP A 41 -1.66 9.34 -12.95
C ASP A 41 -1.70 10.54 -11.98
N HIS A 42 -2.24 10.34 -10.76
CA HIS A 42 -2.27 11.34 -9.71
C HIS A 42 -0.98 11.40 -8.88
N LEU A 43 -0.06 10.46 -9.09
CA LEU A 43 1.24 10.45 -8.44
C LEU A 43 2.24 11.24 -9.29
N ASP A 44 3.04 12.11 -8.66
CA ASP A 44 4.17 12.77 -9.35
C ASP A 44 5.37 11.81 -9.44
N ILE A 45 5.21 10.78 -10.28
CA ILE A 45 6.21 9.74 -10.48
C ILE A 45 6.31 9.35 -11.96
N SER A 46 7.50 9.47 -12.55
CA SER A 46 7.71 9.24 -13.99
C SER A 46 8.37 7.90 -14.32
N ASN A 47 9.12 7.33 -13.41
CA ASN A 47 9.86 6.08 -13.63
C ASN A 47 9.66 5.12 -12.46
N TYR A 48 8.89 4.05 -12.68
CA TYR A 48 8.53 3.07 -11.66
C TYR A 48 8.36 1.67 -12.25
N TYR A 49 8.51 0.67 -11.40
CA TYR A 49 8.06 -0.70 -11.65
C TYR A 49 6.64 -0.85 -11.13
N LEU A 50 5.83 -1.67 -11.78
CA LEU A 50 4.42 -1.84 -11.43
C LEU A 50 4.04 -3.30 -11.22
N PHE A 51 3.41 -3.59 -10.09
CA PHE A 51 2.61 -4.80 -9.88
C PHE A 51 1.16 -4.39 -9.59
N ASP A 52 0.25 -4.68 -10.51
CA ASP A 52 -1.15 -4.22 -10.52
C ASP A 52 -2.17 -5.35 -10.35
N LYS A 53 -1.73 -6.50 -9.82
CA LYS A 53 -2.56 -7.72 -9.75
C LYS A 53 -2.79 -8.21 -8.32
N VAL A 54 -2.80 -7.29 -7.35
CA VAL A 54 -3.18 -7.66 -5.97
C VAL A 54 -4.66 -8.00 -5.92
N GLU A 55 -4.95 -9.22 -5.51
CA GLU A 55 -6.31 -9.74 -5.32
C GLU A 55 -6.90 -9.32 -3.96
N PRO A 56 -8.23 -9.31 -3.83
CA PRO A 56 -8.87 -9.22 -2.52
C PRO A 56 -8.47 -10.39 -1.61
N ASN A 57 -8.23 -10.11 -0.32
CA ASN A 57 -7.69 -11.10 0.63
C ASN A 57 -6.42 -11.78 0.09
N PRO A 58 -5.34 -11.01 -0.08
CA PRO A 58 -4.16 -11.44 -0.82
C PRO A 58 -3.44 -12.61 -0.14
N SER A 59 -2.77 -13.39 -0.96
CA SER A 59 -2.05 -14.58 -0.52
C SER A 59 -0.55 -14.32 -0.32
N MET A 60 0.10 -15.17 0.45
CA MET A 60 1.56 -15.18 0.57
C MET A 60 2.22 -15.52 -0.77
N GLU A 61 1.57 -16.32 -1.61
CA GLU A 61 2.01 -16.64 -2.97
C GLU A 61 2.14 -15.40 -3.84
N THR A 62 1.20 -14.44 -3.71
CA THR A 62 1.29 -13.14 -4.39
C THR A 62 2.50 -12.35 -3.92
N VAL A 63 2.78 -12.32 -2.63
CA VAL A 63 3.99 -11.68 -2.08
C VAL A 63 5.27 -12.34 -2.64
N ILE A 64 5.35 -13.67 -2.62
CA ILE A 64 6.50 -14.42 -3.13
C ILE A 64 6.71 -14.14 -4.62
N LYS A 65 5.62 -14.12 -5.41
CA LYS A 65 5.66 -13.78 -6.83
C LYS A 65 6.27 -12.40 -7.08
N ILE A 66 5.84 -11.38 -6.31
CA ILE A 66 6.39 -10.02 -6.43
C ILE A 66 7.87 -10.00 -6.08
N ILE A 67 8.27 -10.64 -4.99
CA ILE A 67 9.67 -10.70 -4.58
C ILE A 67 10.52 -11.37 -5.67
N ASN A 68 10.10 -12.52 -6.20
CA ASN A 68 10.82 -13.23 -7.25
C ASN A 68 10.95 -12.38 -8.52
N GLN A 69 9.92 -11.62 -8.87
CA GLN A 69 9.91 -10.78 -10.08
C GLN A 69 10.83 -9.56 -9.93
N PHE A 70 10.88 -8.95 -8.76
CA PHE A 70 11.49 -7.62 -8.60
C PHE A 70 12.75 -7.58 -7.72
N SER A 71 13.11 -8.66 -7.01
CA SER A 71 14.25 -8.64 -6.06
C SER A 71 15.60 -8.32 -6.69
N LYS A 72 15.78 -8.60 -7.98
CA LYS A 72 17.02 -8.30 -8.73
C LYS A 72 17.02 -6.91 -9.37
N MET A 73 15.91 -6.17 -9.27
CA MET A 73 15.80 -4.84 -9.84
C MET A 73 16.29 -3.78 -8.86
N GLU A 74 16.79 -2.68 -9.40
CA GLU A 74 17.21 -1.53 -8.60
C GLU A 74 15.97 -0.75 -8.14
N ILE A 75 15.39 -1.18 -7.01
CA ILE A 75 14.23 -0.54 -6.41
C ILE A 75 14.69 0.40 -5.30
N THR A 76 14.20 1.64 -5.31
CA THR A 76 14.46 2.62 -4.26
C THR A 76 13.51 2.47 -3.09
N ASP A 77 12.20 2.53 -3.35
CA ASP A 77 11.14 2.49 -2.36
C ASP A 77 10.00 1.59 -2.86
N VAL A 78 9.20 1.04 -1.97
CA VAL A 78 7.94 0.35 -2.30
C VAL A 78 6.78 1.27 -1.98
N VAL A 79 5.93 1.51 -2.98
CA VAL A 79 4.72 2.33 -2.86
C VAL A 79 3.50 1.44 -2.93
N GLY A 80 2.77 1.32 -1.83
CA GLY A 80 1.45 0.66 -1.81
C GLY A 80 0.35 1.69 -2.02
N ILE A 81 -0.50 1.49 -3.04
CA ILE A 81 -1.67 2.35 -3.27
C ILE A 81 -2.91 1.49 -3.46
N GLY A 82 -3.96 1.75 -2.69
CA GLY A 82 -5.20 0.99 -2.76
C GLY A 82 -5.88 0.80 -1.42
N GLY A 83 -6.75 -0.18 -1.34
CA GLY A 83 -7.35 -0.64 -0.08
C GLY A 83 -6.38 -1.47 0.76
N GLY A 84 -6.82 -1.91 1.93
CA GLY A 84 -6.01 -2.66 2.90
C GLY A 84 -5.24 -3.83 2.29
N SER A 85 -5.84 -4.58 1.36
CA SER A 85 -5.18 -5.69 0.65
C SER A 85 -3.90 -5.28 -0.07
N SER A 86 -3.94 -4.18 -0.84
CA SER A 86 -2.77 -3.66 -1.55
C SER A 86 -1.70 -3.15 -0.58
N LEU A 87 -2.13 -2.48 0.49
CA LEU A 87 -1.23 -1.93 1.49
C LEU A 87 -0.53 -3.05 2.29
N ASP A 88 -1.26 -4.12 2.64
CA ASP A 88 -0.70 -5.26 3.37
C ASP A 88 0.35 -6.01 2.54
N VAL A 89 0.09 -6.23 1.25
CA VAL A 89 1.09 -6.81 0.33
C VAL A 89 2.31 -5.90 0.21
N ALA A 90 2.10 -4.59 0.01
CA ALA A 90 3.21 -3.63 -0.13
C ALA A 90 4.09 -3.59 1.13
N LYS A 91 3.49 -3.58 2.33
CA LYS A 91 4.22 -3.64 3.61
C LYS A 91 5.12 -4.87 3.68
N TYR A 92 4.54 -6.04 3.39
CA TYR A 92 5.25 -7.31 3.53
C TYR A 92 6.36 -7.46 2.49
N VAL A 93 6.11 -7.06 1.24
CA VAL A 93 7.12 -7.03 0.16
C VAL A 93 8.26 -6.08 0.53
N ALA A 94 7.96 -4.85 0.95
CA ALA A 94 8.96 -3.87 1.35
C ALA A 94 9.82 -4.38 2.52
N TYR A 95 9.20 -5.01 3.52
CA TYR A 95 9.89 -5.65 4.64
C TYR A 95 10.89 -6.71 4.15
N LYS A 96 10.46 -7.61 3.27
CA LYS A 96 11.33 -8.67 2.72
C LYS A 96 12.44 -8.12 1.84
N LEU A 97 12.18 -7.08 1.04
CA LEU A 97 13.17 -6.43 0.20
C LEU A 97 14.03 -5.41 0.96
N LYS A 98 13.77 -5.15 2.24
CA LYS A 98 14.45 -4.14 3.08
C LYS A 98 14.41 -2.75 2.45
N LYS A 99 13.24 -2.36 1.95
CA LYS A 99 13.00 -1.07 1.30
C LYS A 99 12.08 -0.20 2.15
N LYS A 100 12.17 1.13 1.97
CA LYS A 100 11.20 2.06 2.54
C LYS A 100 9.82 1.81 1.99
N LYS A 101 8.81 2.04 2.84
CA LYS A 101 7.40 1.87 2.56
C LYS A 101 6.68 3.21 2.53
N ILE A 102 6.06 3.53 1.41
CA ILE A 102 5.16 4.66 1.25
C ILE A 102 3.77 4.09 1.01
N LEU A 103 2.81 4.35 1.90
CA LEU A 103 1.47 3.77 1.83
C LEU A 103 0.42 4.85 1.59
N ILE A 104 -0.44 4.60 0.60
CA ILE A 104 -1.46 5.52 0.11
C ILE A 104 -2.81 4.80 0.14
N PRO A 105 -3.62 4.98 1.20
CA PRO A 105 -4.95 4.38 1.26
C PRO A 105 -5.90 5.07 0.26
N THR A 106 -6.74 4.26 -0.38
CA THR A 106 -7.81 4.74 -1.27
C THR A 106 -9.20 4.38 -0.74
N THR A 107 -9.27 3.74 0.42
CA THR A 107 -10.49 3.35 1.12
C THR A 107 -10.40 3.73 2.59
N PHE A 108 -11.55 3.85 3.26
CA PHE A 108 -11.62 4.03 4.71
C PHE A 108 -11.48 2.68 5.45
N GLY A 109 -11.37 2.72 6.77
CA GLY A 109 -11.64 1.62 7.69
C GLY A 109 -10.46 0.71 7.98
N SER A 110 -9.64 0.34 7.01
CA SER A 110 -8.58 -0.65 7.24
C SER A 110 -7.47 -0.19 8.19
N GLY A 111 -7.12 1.10 8.15
CA GLY A 111 -6.00 1.67 8.92
C GLY A 111 -4.64 1.02 8.61
N SER A 112 -4.55 0.26 7.52
CA SER A 112 -3.35 -0.51 7.19
C SER A 112 -2.12 0.38 6.97
N GLU A 113 -2.32 1.62 6.52
CA GLU A 113 -1.26 2.60 6.28
C GLU A 113 -0.52 3.06 7.54
N VAL A 114 -1.15 2.92 8.71
CA VAL A 114 -0.58 3.39 9.98
C VAL A 114 -0.27 2.25 10.96
N THR A 115 -0.64 1.01 10.64
CA THR A 115 -0.46 -0.14 11.55
C THR A 115 0.76 -0.98 11.19
N LYS A 116 1.25 -1.74 12.18
CA LYS A 116 2.31 -2.74 12.03
C LYS A 116 1.80 -4.14 11.65
N ILE A 117 0.58 -4.22 11.13
CA ILE A 117 -0.12 -5.47 10.84
C ILE A 117 -0.22 -5.64 9.34
N SER A 118 0.10 -6.82 8.84
CA SER A 118 -0.18 -7.26 7.46
C SER A 118 -0.98 -8.55 7.50
N VAL A 119 -2.14 -8.58 6.84
CA VAL A 119 -3.02 -9.75 6.80
C VAL A 119 -2.92 -10.42 5.43
N LEU A 120 -2.44 -11.66 5.42
CA LEU A 120 -2.25 -12.44 4.19
C LEU A 120 -2.85 -13.83 4.35
N LYS A 121 -3.27 -14.46 3.26
CA LYS A 121 -3.64 -15.88 3.27
C LYS A 121 -2.39 -16.75 3.19
N VAL A 122 -2.30 -17.72 4.11
CA VAL A 122 -1.29 -18.76 4.12
C VAL A 122 -2.03 -20.10 4.16
N ASN A 123 -1.79 -20.97 3.19
CA ASN A 123 -2.50 -22.26 3.08
C ASN A 123 -4.03 -22.10 3.12
N GLY A 124 -4.57 -21.06 2.44
CA GLY A 124 -6.00 -20.79 2.36
C GLY A 124 -6.62 -20.11 3.60
N LYS A 125 -5.87 -19.91 4.69
CA LYS A 125 -6.35 -19.26 5.91
C LYS A 125 -5.74 -17.87 6.10
N LYS A 126 -6.55 -16.91 6.56
CA LYS A 126 -6.05 -15.58 6.93
C LYS A 126 -5.10 -15.68 8.12
N GLN A 127 -3.94 -15.07 7.98
CA GLN A 127 -2.93 -14.94 9.03
C GLN A 127 -2.51 -13.49 9.16
N SER A 128 -2.46 -12.99 10.39
CA SER A 128 -1.97 -11.65 10.71
C SER A 128 -0.50 -11.72 11.09
N PHE A 129 0.32 -10.92 10.42
CA PHE A 129 1.73 -10.73 10.72
C PHE A 129 1.91 -9.41 11.46
N HIS A 130 2.55 -9.46 12.61
CA HIS A 130 2.76 -8.32 13.50
C HIS A 130 4.26 -8.08 13.65
N ASP A 131 4.77 -6.98 13.10
CA ASP A 131 6.18 -6.61 13.20
C ASP A 131 6.33 -5.09 13.08
N ASP A 132 7.16 -4.49 13.92
CA ASP A 132 7.43 -3.05 13.86
C ASP A 132 8.05 -2.64 12.51
N ASN A 133 8.75 -3.54 11.83
CA ASN A 133 9.29 -3.31 10.49
C ASN A 133 8.21 -3.27 9.38
N LEU A 134 6.95 -3.60 9.69
CA LEU A 134 5.82 -3.44 8.78
C LEU A 134 5.22 -2.03 8.82
N ILE A 135 5.58 -1.21 9.81
CA ILE A 135 5.12 0.18 9.88
C ILE A 135 5.64 0.94 8.65
N ALA A 136 4.77 1.74 8.03
CA ALA A 136 5.17 2.59 6.91
C ALA A 136 6.22 3.62 7.33
N ASP A 137 7.12 3.96 6.42
CA ASP A 137 8.02 5.11 6.61
C ASP A 137 7.28 6.42 6.33
N VAL A 138 6.33 6.38 5.38
CA VAL A 138 5.44 7.50 5.05
C VAL A 138 4.04 6.96 4.79
N ALA A 139 3.04 7.55 5.40
CA ALA A 139 1.63 7.36 5.07
C ALA A 139 1.08 8.64 4.44
N ILE A 140 0.45 8.54 3.26
CA ILE A 140 -0.13 9.70 2.57
C ILE A 140 -1.64 9.50 2.43
N VAL A 141 -2.41 10.23 3.21
CA VAL A 141 -3.87 10.21 3.19
C VAL A 141 -4.38 11.34 2.31
N ASP A 142 -4.60 11.03 1.04
CA ASP A 142 -5.06 12.00 0.04
C ASP A 142 -6.57 11.87 -0.17
N SER A 143 -7.32 12.91 0.17
CA SER A 143 -8.77 12.92 0.03
C SER A 143 -9.26 12.79 -1.42
N PHE A 144 -8.41 13.07 -2.40
CA PHE A 144 -8.73 12.87 -3.82
C PHE A 144 -9.21 11.45 -4.10
N PHE A 145 -8.52 10.42 -3.61
CA PHE A 145 -8.88 9.02 -3.88
C PHE A 145 -10.22 8.64 -3.25
N ILE A 146 -10.45 9.12 -2.04
CA ILE A 146 -11.69 8.85 -1.31
C ILE A 146 -12.88 9.49 -2.01
N GLN A 147 -12.77 10.76 -2.40
CA GLN A 147 -13.82 11.50 -3.12
C GLN A 147 -14.14 10.92 -4.50
N LYS A 148 -13.18 10.25 -5.13
CA LYS A 148 -13.32 9.62 -6.44
C LYS A 148 -13.67 8.13 -6.37
N SER A 149 -13.74 7.56 -5.17
CA SER A 149 -14.15 6.16 -5.00
C SER A 149 -15.62 5.96 -5.33
N PRO A 150 -15.99 4.84 -5.98
CA PRO A 150 -17.39 4.49 -6.19
C PRO A 150 -18.16 4.35 -4.87
N ASP A 151 -19.41 4.75 -4.84
CA ASP A 151 -20.27 4.75 -3.64
C ASP A 151 -20.28 3.40 -2.91
N HIS A 152 -20.33 2.28 -3.65
CA HIS A 152 -20.33 0.96 -3.04
C HIS A 152 -19.01 0.63 -2.31
N ILE A 153 -17.89 1.15 -2.79
CA ILE A 153 -16.58 1.00 -2.12
C ILE A 153 -16.56 1.87 -0.86
N ILE A 154 -17.05 3.11 -0.95
CA ILE A 154 -17.14 4.02 0.20
C ILE A 154 -18.00 3.40 1.29
N LYS A 155 -19.22 2.92 0.93
CA LYS A 155 -20.15 2.30 1.87
C LYS A 155 -19.57 1.07 2.53
N ASN A 156 -18.95 0.15 1.77
CA ASN A 156 -18.40 -1.08 2.30
C ASN A 156 -17.21 -0.80 3.23
N SER A 157 -16.34 0.15 2.87
CA SER A 157 -15.17 0.48 3.66
C SER A 157 -15.45 1.33 4.90
N ALA A 158 -16.61 1.98 4.98
CA ALA A 158 -17.02 2.76 6.15
C ALA A 158 -17.64 1.89 7.26
N ILE A 159 -17.96 0.63 6.97
CA ILE A 159 -18.52 -0.34 7.92
C ILE A 159 -17.43 -1.21 8.55
N ASP A 160 -16.26 -1.33 7.93
CA ASP A 160 -15.08 -2.02 8.46
C ASP A 160 -14.41 -1.21 9.56
#